data_ebf45d538c2e8dede76d435a535bb1f5
#
_entry.id   ebf45d538c2e8dede76d435a535bb1f5
#
_cell.length_a   1.000
_cell.length_b   1.000
_cell.length_c   1.000
_cell.angle_alpha   90.00
_cell.angle_beta   90.00
_cell.angle_gamma   90.00
#
_symmetry.space_group_name_H-M   'P 1'
#
loop_
_entity.id
_entity.type
_entity.pdbx_description
1 polymer ?
#
loop_
_entity_poly.entity_id
_entity_poly.type
_entity_poly.pdbx_seq_one_letter_code
_entity_poly.pdbx_strand_id
1 'polypeptide(L)'
;MNSKDIRAAFFSFFKAKNHSIEKSAPMVVKDDPTLMFTNAGMNQFKDIFLEFEIPKNKRVANTQKCLRVSGKHNDLEEVGVDTYHHTMFEMLGNWSFGDYFKKEAIQWSWELFIEVYKIDKSKLYVTVFQGDEEDGTSFDKESYEFWENLLSSDRILKFGKKDNFWEMGLQGPCGPSSEIHIDLRNDEEILQIPGKDLVNKDHPQVVELWNLVFMEYNRNSDGSLAPLKNKHVDTGAGLERITSVLQGKDNNYKTDLFYIYLLCPRIYLRLGM
;
A
#
# COMPACT_ATOMS: atom_id res chain seq x y z
N MET A 1 14.53 -5.13 -12.27
CA MET A 1 14.08 -3.85 -12.87
C MET A 1 14.66 -2.69 -12.07
N ASN A 2 14.98 -1.55 -12.70
CA ASN A 2 15.32 -0.33 -11.96
C ASN A 2 14.04 0.43 -11.53
N SER A 3 14.15 1.36 -10.60
CA SER A 3 13.01 2.08 -10.03
C SER A 3 12.22 2.90 -11.07
N LYS A 4 12.90 3.41 -12.11
CA LYS A 4 12.25 4.11 -13.23
C LYS A 4 11.37 3.17 -14.06
N ASP A 5 11.87 1.97 -14.33
CA ASP A 5 11.14 0.95 -15.10
C ASP A 5 9.94 0.41 -14.31
N ILE A 6 10.07 0.28 -12.98
CA ILE A 6 8.97 -0.12 -12.09
C ILE A 6 7.82 0.88 -12.18
N ARG A 7 8.11 2.19 -12.07
CA ARG A 7 7.09 3.23 -12.24
C ARG A 7 6.46 3.21 -13.63
N ALA A 8 7.29 3.08 -14.67
CA ALA A 8 6.81 3.05 -16.06
C ALA A 8 5.89 1.84 -16.32
N ALA A 9 6.24 0.68 -15.79
CA ALA A 9 5.42 -0.52 -15.90
C ALA A 9 4.08 -0.37 -15.16
N PHE A 10 4.08 0.19 -13.95
CA PHE A 10 2.87 0.51 -13.18
C PHE A 10 1.94 1.42 -14.00
N PHE A 11 2.45 2.53 -14.51
CA PHE A 11 1.64 3.45 -15.31
C PHE A 11 1.13 2.82 -16.60
N SER A 12 1.95 2.06 -17.30
CA SER A 12 1.55 1.39 -18.54
C SER A 12 0.44 0.37 -18.27
N PHE A 13 0.54 -0.39 -17.18
CA PHE A 13 -0.44 -1.37 -16.77
C PHE A 13 -1.79 -0.71 -16.46
N PHE A 14 -1.82 0.32 -15.62
CA PHE A 14 -3.06 0.99 -15.25
C PHE A 14 -3.64 1.85 -16.39
N LYS A 15 -2.83 2.42 -17.28
CA LYS A 15 -3.33 3.03 -18.53
C LYS A 15 -4.07 2.01 -19.38
N ALA A 16 -3.56 0.78 -19.53
CA ALA A 16 -4.24 -0.30 -20.25
C ALA A 16 -5.57 -0.72 -19.60
N LYS A 17 -5.75 -0.44 -18.30
CA LYS A 17 -7.01 -0.63 -17.55
C LYS A 17 -7.87 0.67 -17.52
N ASN A 18 -7.61 1.62 -18.43
CA ASN A 18 -8.32 2.90 -18.59
C ASN A 18 -8.19 3.87 -17.41
N HIS A 19 -7.06 3.87 -16.70
CA HIS A 19 -6.78 4.87 -15.67
C HIS A 19 -6.13 6.11 -16.27
N SER A 20 -6.58 7.29 -15.82
CA SER A 20 -5.89 8.55 -16.04
C SER A 20 -4.67 8.62 -15.10
N ILE A 21 -3.53 9.08 -15.63
CA ILE A 21 -2.34 9.27 -14.79
C ILE A 21 -2.33 10.69 -14.27
N GLU A 22 -2.48 10.82 -12.96
CA GLU A 22 -2.47 12.11 -12.27
C GLU A 22 -1.09 12.42 -11.68
N LYS A 23 -0.83 13.71 -11.49
CA LYS A 23 0.43 14.16 -10.88
C LYS A 23 0.41 13.93 -9.37
N SER A 24 1.60 13.71 -8.80
CA SER A 24 1.81 13.74 -7.36
C SER A 24 1.39 15.10 -6.79
N ALA A 25 0.56 15.12 -5.77
CA ALA A 25 0.25 16.34 -5.03
C ALA A 25 1.49 16.88 -4.32
N PRO A 26 1.53 18.18 -3.99
CA PRO A 26 2.57 18.73 -3.11
C PRO A 26 2.61 18.00 -1.77
N MET A 27 3.81 17.83 -1.20
CA MET A 27 3.97 17.19 0.12
C MET A 27 3.41 18.05 1.26
N VAL A 28 3.50 19.36 1.13
CA VAL A 28 2.88 20.31 2.09
C VAL A 28 1.44 20.51 1.67
N VAL A 29 0.53 20.06 2.53
CA VAL A 29 -0.92 20.21 2.31
C VAL A 29 -1.31 21.65 2.65
N LYS A 30 -2.07 22.29 1.74
CA LYS A 30 -2.69 23.58 1.99
C LYS A 30 -4.17 23.36 2.28
N ASP A 31 -4.70 24.18 3.17
CA ASP A 31 -6.15 24.26 3.44
C ASP A 31 -6.79 23.00 4.05
N ASP A 32 -6.01 22.05 4.58
CA ASP A 32 -6.51 20.94 5.37
C ASP A 32 -6.00 21.02 6.82
N PRO A 33 -6.82 21.36 7.80
CA PRO A 33 -6.42 21.48 9.20
C PRO A 33 -6.07 20.14 9.86
N THR A 34 -6.38 19.02 9.21
CA THR A 34 -6.15 17.67 9.75
C THR A 34 -4.82 17.07 9.29
N LEU A 35 -4.20 17.63 8.24
CA LEU A 35 -2.99 17.11 7.62
C LEU A 35 -1.96 18.22 7.38
N MET A 36 -0.78 18.11 8.00
CA MET A 36 0.35 18.98 7.71
C MET A 36 1.07 18.58 6.40
N PHE A 37 1.21 17.26 6.20
CA PHE A 37 1.88 16.69 5.04
C PHE A 37 1.02 15.63 4.37
N THR A 38 1.20 15.47 3.06
CA THR A 38 0.63 14.33 2.31
C THR A 38 1.30 13.06 2.81
N ASN A 39 0.54 12.20 3.49
CA ASN A 39 1.01 10.96 4.10
C ASN A 39 0.53 9.69 3.37
N ALA A 40 -0.38 9.84 2.40
CA ALA A 40 -0.90 8.77 1.57
C ALA A 40 -1.33 9.32 0.20
N GLY A 41 -1.37 8.44 -0.80
CA GLY A 41 -1.77 8.80 -2.17
C GLY A 41 -3.19 9.35 -2.26
N MET A 42 -4.08 8.89 -1.38
CA MET A 42 -5.49 9.26 -1.36
C MET A 42 -5.76 10.69 -0.85
N ASN A 43 -4.80 11.34 -0.17
CA ASN A 43 -5.09 12.63 0.47
C ASN A 43 -5.61 13.70 -0.51
N GLN A 44 -5.07 13.74 -1.73
CA GLN A 44 -5.52 14.66 -2.77
C GLN A 44 -6.93 14.36 -3.32
N PHE A 45 -7.49 13.19 -3.01
CA PHE A 45 -8.81 12.74 -3.45
C PHE A 45 -9.84 12.67 -2.32
N LYS A 46 -9.50 13.20 -1.14
CA LYS A 46 -10.35 13.15 0.07
C LYS A 46 -11.77 13.62 -0.21
N ASP A 47 -11.93 14.76 -0.87
CA ASP A 47 -13.24 15.37 -1.15
C ASP A 47 -14.06 14.54 -2.15
N ILE A 48 -13.38 13.80 -3.05
CA ILE A 48 -14.04 12.87 -3.96
C ILE A 48 -14.56 11.64 -3.17
N PHE A 49 -13.78 11.07 -2.25
CA PHE A 49 -14.22 9.96 -1.40
C PHE A 49 -15.40 10.34 -0.51
N LEU A 50 -15.42 11.60 -0.03
CA LEU A 50 -16.52 12.16 0.76
C LEU A 50 -17.69 12.67 -0.10
N GLU A 51 -17.61 12.52 -1.41
CA GLU A 51 -18.63 12.98 -2.39
C GLU A 51 -18.88 14.50 -2.35
N PHE A 52 -17.94 15.28 -1.85
CA PHE A 52 -17.96 16.76 -1.92
C PHE A 52 -17.53 17.27 -3.30
N GLU A 53 -16.75 16.46 -4.02
CA GLU A 53 -16.28 16.76 -5.36
C GLU A 53 -16.63 15.60 -6.33
N ILE A 54 -17.03 15.96 -7.56
CA ILE A 54 -17.27 14.97 -8.63
C ILE A 54 -15.93 14.65 -9.31
N PRO A 55 -15.51 13.39 -9.39
CA PRO A 55 -14.25 13.04 -10.02
C PRO A 55 -14.27 13.37 -11.51
N LYS A 56 -13.23 14.05 -11.98
CA LYS A 56 -13.01 14.29 -13.41
C LYS A 56 -12.81 12.97 -14.17
N ASN A 57 -12.09 12.03 -13.55
CA ASN A 57 -11.87 10.68 -14.04
C ASN A 57 -12.21 9.70 -12.93
N LYS A 58 -13.01 8.68 -13.25
CA LYS A 58 -13.40 7.66 -12.26
C LYS A 58 -12.30 6.67 -11.94
N ARG A 59 -11.33 6.53 -12.82
CA ARG A 59 -10.14 5.68 -12.65
C ARG A 59 -8.90 6.52 -12.72
N VAL A 60 -8.11 6.51 -11.67
CA VAL A 60 -6.89 7.30 -11.57
C VAL A 60 -5.75 6.42 -11.07
N ALA A 61 -4.54 6.66 -11.56
CA ALA A 61 -3.32 6.10 -10.99
C ALA A 61 -2.24 7.17 -10.93
N ASN A 62 -1.38 7.10 -9.91
CA ASN A 62 -0.20 7.95 -9.83
C ASN A 62 0.93 7.30 -9.00
N THR A 63 2.04 8.02 -8.91
CA THR A 63 3.02 7.86 -7.83
C THR A 63 2.95 9.09 -6.94
N GLN A 64 2.75 8.93 -5.64
CA GLN A 64 2.63 10.02 -4.69
C GLN A 64 3.82 10.03 -3.74
N LYS A 65 4.50 11.18 -3.65
CA LYS A 65 5.50 11.43 -2.61
C LYS A 65 4.80 11.68 -1.29
N CYS A 66 5.16 10.89 -0.27
CA CYS A 66 4.53 10.90 1.03
C CYS A 66 5.55 11.20 2.13
N LEU A 67 5.09 11.85 3.20
CA LEU A 67 5.87 12.12 4.40
C LEU A 67 5.06 11.69 5.64
N ARG A 68 5.59 10.70 6.40
CA ARG A 68 4.97 10.16 7.61
C ARG A 68 5.82 10.48 8.84
N VAL A 69 5.58 11.65 9.43
CA VAL A 69 6.35 12.19 10.57
C VAL A 69 5.45 12.67 11.70
N SER A 70 4.14 12.51 11.58
CA SER A 70 3.16 12.94 12.58
C SER A 70 1.79 12.33 12.36
N GLY A 71 0.94 12.40 13.40
CA GLY A 71 -0.46 11.95 13.34
C GLY A 71 -0.61 10.44 13.46
N LYS A 72 -1.71 9.90 12.94
CA LYS A 72 -2.06 8.49 13.02
C LYS A 72 -1.06 7.58 12.27
N HIS A 73 -0.54 8.08 11.15
CA HIS A 73 0.45 7.40 10.32
C HIS A 73 1.80 8.09 10.53
N ASN A 74 2.52 7.71 11.57
CA ASN A 74 3.84 8.24 11.94
C ASN A 74 4.85 7.10 12.00
N ASP A 75 5.84 7.12 11.11
CA ASP A 75 6.85 6.06 10.97
C ASP A 75 8.20 6.46 11.64
N LEU A 76 8.24 7.56 12.42
CA LEU A 76 9.51 8.09 12.95
C LEU A 76 10.24 7.13 13.89
N GLU A 77 9.52 6.29 14.62
CA GLU A 77 10.10 5.36 15.57
C GLU A 77 10.68 4.12 14.89
N GLU A 78 10.14 3.76 13.72
CA GLU A 78 10.54 2.60 12.92
C GLU A 78 11.72 2.92 11.99
N VAL A 79 11.83 4.18 11.54
CA VAL A 79 12.87 4.61 10.60
C VAL A 79 14.27 4.47 11.21
N GLY A 80 15.12 3.69 10.54
CA GLY A 80 16.48 3.39 11.00
C GLY A 80 16.55 2.25 12.00
N VAL A 81 15.43 1.70 12.45
CA VAL A 81 15.34 0.50 13.30
C VAL A 81 15.10 -0.72 12.42
N ASP A 82 14.16 -0.64 11.50
CA ASP A 82 13.90 -1.69 10.52
C ASP A 82 14.58 -1.41 9.16
N THR A 83 14.29 -2.26 8.15
CA THR A 83 14.94 -2.24 6.84
C THR A 83 14.09 -1.61 5.74
N TYR A 84 12.85 -1.18 6.03
CA TYR A 84 11.86 -0.83 5.02
C TYR A 84 11.00 0.42 5.33
N HIS A 85 11.01 0.98 6.55
CA HIS A 85 10.32 2.24 6.83
C HIS A 85 11.21 3.45 6.49
N HIS A 86 10.56 4.48 5.97
CA HIS A 86 11.15 5.78 5.64
C HIS A 86 10.19 6.89 6.04
N THR A 87 10.71 8.01 6.54
CA THR A 87 9.89 9.20 6.78
C THR A 87 9.32 9.76 5.49
N MET A 88 10.14 9.80 4.43
CA MET A 88 9.74 10.15 3.06
C MET A 88 9.85 8.92 2.17
N PHE A 89 8.78 8.61 1.45
CA PHE A 89 8.72 7.49 0.53
C PHE A 89 7.79 7.82 -0.65
N GLU A 90 7.78 6.95 -1.65
CA GLU A 90 6.91 7.08 -2.81
C GLU A 90 5.89 5.93 -2.84
N MET A 91 4.62 6.30 -2.91
CA MET A 91 3.51 5.37 -2.94
C MET A 91 2.98 5.26 -4.37
N LEU A 92 2.99 4.06 -4.93
CA LEU A 92 2.29 3.73 -6.17
C LEU A 92 0.82 3.49 -5.82
N GLY A 93 -0.09 4.24 -6.44
CA GLY A 93 -1.51 4.15 -6.12
C GLY A 93 -2.41 4.08 -7.34
N ASN A 94 -3.52 3.37 -7.20
CA ASN A 94 -4.62 3.38 -8.14
C ASN A 94 -5.95 3.49 -7.41
N TRP A 95 -6.86 4.26 -7.99
CA TRP A 95 -8.13 4.63 -7.38
C TRP A 95 -9.29 4.35 -8.32
N SER A 96 -10.41 3.94 -7.71
CA SER A 96 -11.72 3.85 -8.34
C SER A 96 -12.73 4.71 -7.58
N PHE A 97 -13.33 5.66 -8.25
CA PHE A 97 -14.36 6.53 -7.68
C PHE A 97 -15.74 6.09 -8.15
N GLY A 98 -16.30 5.06 -7.47
CA GLY A 98 -17.60 4.50 -7.80
C GLY A 98 -17.67 3.83 -9.18
N ASP A 99 -16.59 3.17 -9.61
CA ASP A 99 -16.51 2.45 -10.88
C ASP A 99 -16.26 0.94 -10.62
N TYR A 100 -15.00 0.49 -10.55
CA TYR A 100 -14.68 -0.87 -10.15
C TYR A 100 -14.49 -1.00 -8.63
N PHE A 101 -14.50 -2.24 -8.12
CA PHE A 101 -14.37 -2.49 -6.70
C PHE A 101 -13.42 -3.68 -6.41
N LYS A 102 -13.69 -4.47 -5.39
CA LYS A 102 -12.82 -5.52 -4.83
C LYS A 102 -12.28 -6.48 -5.89
N LYS A 103 -13.15 -7.00 -6.76
CA LYS A 103 -12.80 -8.01 -7.76
C LYS A 103 -11.67 -7.52 -8.68
N GLU A 104 -11.88 -6.39 -9.32
CA GLU A 104 -10.89 -5.84 -10.25
C GLU A 104 -9.63 -5.39 -9.53
N ALA A 105 -9.75 -4.76 -8.35
CA ALA A 105 -8.61 -4.33 -7.57
C ALA A 105 -7.70 -5.52 -7.20
N ILE A 106 -8.27 -6.60 -6.69
CA ILE A 106 -7.56 -7.84 -6.33
C ILE A 106 -6.95 -8.49 -7.58
N GLN A 107 -7.73 -8.65 -8.65
CA GLN A 107 -7.26 -9.28 -9.88
C GLN A 107 -6.12 -8.50 -10.52
N TRP A 108 -6.21 -7.16 -10.59
CA TRP A 108 -5.19 -6.33 -11.22
C TRP A 108 -3.93 -6.21 -10.38
N SER A 109 -4.04 -6.15 -9.06
CA SER A 109 -2.85 -6.17 -8.20
C SER A 109 -2.07 -7.47 -8.35
N TRP A 110 -2.77 -8.59 -8.40
CA TRP A 110 -2.17 -9.90 -8.66
C TRP A 110 -1.56 -10.00 -10.06
N GLU A 111 -2.28 -9.58 -11.10
CA GLU A 111 -1.80 -9.57 -12.49
C GLU A 111 -0.52 -8.73 -12.62
N LEU A 112 -0.47 -7.54 -12.00
CA LEU A 112 0.73 -6.70 -12.02
C LEU A 112 1.92 -7.39 -11.35
N PHE A 113 1.73 -7.99 -10.18
CA PHE A 113 2.82 -8.63 -9.45
C PHE A 113 3.33 -9.89 -10.16
N ILE A 114 2.43 -10.75 -10.63
CA ILE A 114 2.82 -12.04 -11.21
C ILE A 114 3.21 -11.92 -12.68
N GLU A 115 2.41 -11.18 -13.48
CA GLU A 115 2.61 -11.17 -14.93
C GLU A 115 3.57 -10.06 -15.39
N VAL A 116 3.58 -8.91 -14.73
CA VAL A 116 4.43 -7.77 -15.13
C VAL A 116 5.72 -7.74 -14.34
N TYR A 117 5.65 -7.76 -13.00
CA TYR A 117 6.83 -7.72 -12.14
C TYR A 117 7.51 -9.07 -11.96
N LYS A 118 6.85 -10.18 -12.32
CA LYS A 118 7.38 -11.56 -12.24
C LYS A 118 7.80 -11.95 -10.82
N ILE A 119 7.08 -11.47 -9.82
CA ILE A 119 7.28 -11.89 -8.43
C ILE A 119 6.85 -13.35 -8.27
N ASP A 120 7.64 -14.14 -7.56
CA ASP A 120 7.33 -15.53 -7.28
C ASP A 120 6.10 -15.64 -6.37
N LYS A 121 4.99 -16.16 -6.92
CA LYS A 121 3.74 -16.33 -6.20
C LYS A 121 3.85 -17.26 -4.98
N SER A 122 4.82 -18.18 -4.98
CA SER A 122 5.05 -19.09 -3.86
C SER A 122 5.52 -18.39 -2.59
N LYS A 123 6.04 -17.16 -2.71
CA LYS A 123 6.50 -16.31 -1.61
C LYS A 123 5.44 -15.35 -1.10
N LEU A 124 4.28 -15.26 -1.77
CA LEU A 124 3.25 -14.29 -1.43
C LEU A 124 2.23 -14.85 -0.45
N TYR A 125 1.82 -13.99 0.45
CA TYR A 125 0.67 -14.14 1.35
C TYR A 125 -0.25 -12.94 1.16
N VAL A 126 -1.54 -13.13 1.42
CA VAL A 126 -2.50 -12.02 1.42
C VAL A 126 -3.27 -12.01 2.73
N THR A 127 -3.73 -10.83 3.11
CA THR A 127 -4.56 -10.67 4.30
C THR A 127 -5.94 -10.17 3.90
N VAL A 128 -6.94 -10.49 4.72
CA VAL A 128 -8.32 -10.00 4.57
C VAL A 128 -8.90 -9.66 5.93
N PHE A 129 -9.81 -8.70 5.95
CA PHE A 129 -10.46 -8.24 7.17
C PHE A 129 -11.39 -9.32 7.76
N GLN A 130 -11.16 -9.67 9.03
CA GLN A 130 -11.94 -10.70 9.72
C GLN A 130 -13.27 -10.21 10.31
N GLY A 131 -13.55 -8.89 10.24
CA GLY A 131 -14.66 -8.27 10.92
C GLY A 131 -14.26 -7.65 12.26
N ASP A 132 -15.16 -6.84 12.82
CA ASP A 132 -15.00 -6.19 14.13
C ASP A 132 -16.36 -6.06 14.79
N GLU A 133 -16.51 -6.62 16.01
CA GLU A 133 -17.78 -6.62 16.74
C GLU A 133 -18.13 -5.24 17.28
N GLU A 134 -17.16 -4.43 17.67
CA GLU A 134 -17.40 -3.08 18.21
C GLU A 134 -17.94 -2.14 17.15
N ASP A 135 -17.41 -2.23 15.93
CA ASP A 135 -17.90 -1.47 14.78
C ASP A 135 -19.11 -2.13 14.09
N GLY A 136 -19.51 -3.32 14.52
CA GLY A 136 -20.61 -4.06 13.91
C GLY A 136 -20.32 -4.49 12.45
N THR A 137 -19.05 -4.62 12.09
CA THR A 137 -18.63 -5.01 10.73
C THR A 137 -18.34 -6.50 10.65
N SER A 138 -18.75 -7.14 9.54
CA SER A 138 -18.57 -8.56 9.33
C SER A 138 -17.28 -8.88 8.58
N PHE A 139 -16.90 -10.16 8.61
CA PHE A 139 -15.80 -10.70 7.81
C PHE A 139 -15.96 -10.37 6.33
N ASP A 140 -14.88 -9.89 5.69
CA ASP A 140 -14.84 -9.59 4.27
C ASP A 140 -14.73 -10.88 3.43
N LYS A 141 -15.85 -11.60 3.38
CA LYS A 141 -15.99 -12.86 2.65
C LYS A 141 -15.75 -12.65 1.14
N GLU A 142 -16.17 -11.51 0.60
CA GLU A 142 -16.04 -11.20 -0.83
C GLU A 142 -14.57 -11.15 -1.26
N SER A 143 -13.73 -10.41 -0.53
CA SER A 143 -12.29 -10.36 -0.81
C SER A 143 -11.63 -11.73 -0.63
N TYR A 144 -12.04 -12.49 0.39
CA TYR A 144 -11.53 -13.84 0.61
C TYR A 144 -11.82 -14.75 -0.58
N GLU A 145 -13.05 -14.78 -1.09
CA GLU A 145 -13.46 -15.59 -2.24
C GLU A 145 -12.74 -15.17 -3.55
N PHE A 146 -12.47 -13.88 -3.75
CA PHE A 146 -11.66 -13.44 -4.89
C PHE A 146 -10.22 -13.92 -4.80
N TRP A 147 -9.61 -13.90 -3.62
CA TRP A 147 -8.28 -14.43 -3.41
C TRP A 147 -8.19 -15.95 -3.56
N GLU A 148 -9.19 -16.72 -3.13
CA GLU A 148 -9.22 -18.18 -3.31
C GLU A 148 -9.15 -18.62 -4.79
N ASN A 149 -9.56 -17.76 -5.73
CA ASN A 149 -9.39 -18.02 -7.15
C ASN A 149 -7.94 -17.85 -7.66
N LEU A 150 -7.05 -17.25 -6.87
CA LEU A 150 -5.70 -16.85 -7.28
C LEU A 150 -4.60 -17.61 -6.52
N LEU A 151 -4.83 -17.95 -5.26
CA LEU A 151 -3.88 -18.65 -4.41
C LEU A 151 -4.60 -19.60 -3.43
N SER A 152 -3.83 -20.52 -2.85
CA SER A 152 -4.36 -21.48 -1.89
C SER A 152 -4.81 -20.86 -0.57
N SER A 153 -5.80 -21.40 0.06
CA SER A 153 -6.44 -20.87 1.28
C SER A 153 -5.50 -20.74 2.48
N ASP A 154 -4.45 -21.57 2.57
CA ASP A 154 -3.41 -21.49 3.60
C ASP A 154 -2.51 -20.24 3.48
N ARG A 155 -2.63 -19.49 2.38
CA ARG A 155 -1.93 -18.22 2.12
C ARG A 155 -2.83 -17.00 2.22
N ILE A 156 -4.12 -17.18 2.56
CA ILE A 156 -5.10 -16.11 2.77
C ILE A 156 -5.35 -16.00 4.27
N LEU A 157 -4.80 -14.98 4.91
CA LEU A 157 -4.81 -14.80 6.34
C LEU A 157 -5.90 -13.80 6.76
N LYS A 158 -6.46 -13.98 7.95
CA LYS A 158 -7.51 -13.11 8.48
C LYS A 158 -6.96 -12.30 9.63
N PHE A 159 -7.07 -10.97 9.52
CA PHE A 159 -6.65 -10.05 10.57
C PHE A 159 -7.75 -9.06 10.95
N GLY A 160 -7.65 -8.53 12.15
CA GLY A 160 -8.62 -7.61 12.71
C GLY A 160 -8.48 -6.17 12.22
N LYS A 161 -9.20 -5.30 12.90
CA LYS A 161 -9.28 -3.88 12.59
C LYS A 161 -7.91 -3.19 12.58
N LYS A 162 -6.99 -3.59 13.46
CA LYS A 162 -5.65 -2.99 13.53
C LYS A 162 -4.90 -3.08 12.21
N ASP A 163 -5.00 -4.22 11.51
CA ASP A 163 -4.20 -4.53 10.33
C ASP A 163 -5.01 -4.39 9.03
N ASN A 164 -6.27 -4.83 9.02
CA ASN A 164 -7.09 -4.91 7.81
C ASN A 164 -8.36 -4.02 7.81
N PHE A 165 -8.36 -2.92 8.56
CA PHE A 165 -9.38 -1.88 8.42
C PHE A 165 -8.70 -0.51 8.39
N TRP A 166 -8.63 0.07 7.19
CA TRP A 166 -7.95 1.34 7.01
C TRP A 166 -8.87 2.53 7.32
N GLU A 167 -8.33 3.52 8.01
CA GLU A 167 -9.00 4.77 8.33
C GLU A 167 -8.06 5.94 8.03
N MET A 168 -8.57 6.96 7.34
CA MET A 168 -7.81 8.16 7.02
C MET A 168 -7.31 8.90 8.28
N GLY A 169 -8.14 8.91 9.32
CA GLY A 169 -7.88 9.56 10.60
C GLY A 169 -8.92 9.18 11.64
N LEU A 170 -9.17 10.05 12.60
CA LEU A 170 -10.24 9.86 13.60
C LEU A 170 -11.64 9.99 12.98
N GLN A 171 -11.75 10.64 11.83
CA GLN A 171 -12.97 10.84 11.04
C GLN A 171 -12.62 10.78 9.56
N GLY A 172 -13.59 10.43 8.74
CA GLY A 172 -13.45 10.41 7.29
C GLY A 172 -13.66 9.04 6.66
N PRO A 173 -13.37 8.91 5.37
CA PRO A 173 -13.57 7.68 4.63
C PRO A 173 -12.69 6.56 5.20
N CYS A 174 -13.28 5.37 5.27
CA CYS A 174 -12.65 4.18 5.81
C CYS A 174 -13.28 2.91 5.24
N GLY A 175 -12.64 1.76 5.50
CA GLY A 175 -13.18 0.48 5.08
C GLY A 175 -12.21 -0.68 5.27
N PRO A 176 -12.69 -1.91 5.04
CA PRO A 176 -11.85 -3.09 5.08
C PRO A 176 -10.73 -2.99 4.06
N SER A 177 -9.60 -3.59 4.39
CA SER A 177 -8.45 -3.66 3.48
C SER A 177 -7.94 -5.09 3.32
N SER A 178 -7.18 -5.26 2.26
CA SER A 178 -6.49 -6.51 1.94
C SER A 178 -5.05 -6.17 1.55
N GLU A 179 -4.09 -6.84 2.15
CA GLU A 179 -2.68 -6.57 1.92
C GLU A 179 -2.04 -7.73 1.16
N ILE A 180 -1.01 -7.42 0.39
CA ILE A 180 -0.14 -8.41 -0.26
C ILE A 180 1.22 -8.34 0.41
N HIS A 181 1.64 -9.45 1.01
CA HIS A 181 2.92 -9.61 1.70
C HIS A 181 3.83 -10.56 0.93
N ILE A 182 5.13 -10.40 1.10
CA ILE A 182 6.15 -11.30 0.56
C ILE A 182 7.04 -11.84 1.68
N ASP A 183 7.37 -13.14 1.62
CA ASP A 183 8.40 -13.76 2.45
C ASP A 183 9.70 -13.87 1.65
N LEU A 184 10.70 -13.08 2.04
CA LEU A 184 12.01 -13.01 1.37
C LEU A 184 13.05 -13.95 1.97
N ARG A 185 12.68 -14.71 3.02
CA ARG A 185 13.58 -15.63 3.68
C ARG A 185 13.96 -16.80 2.77
N ASN A 186 15.03 -17.51 3.14
CA ASN A 186 15.40 -18.74 2.46
C ASN A 186 14.51 -19.92 2.90
N ASP A 187 14.60 -21.02 2.16
CA ASP A 187 13.74 -22.19 2.39
C ASP A 187 13.98 -22.85 3.75
N GLU A 188 15.21 -22.81 4.27
CA GLU A 188 15.53 -23.39 5.58
C GLU A 188 14.85 -22.61 6.72
N GLU A 189 14.84 -21.29 6.64
CA GLU A 189 14.14 -20.43 7.60
C GLU A 189 12.62 -20.58 7.51
N ILE A 190 12.07 -20.73 6.28
CA ILE A 190 10.64 -20.96 6.05
C ILE A 190 10.19 -22.32 6.61
N LEU A 191 11.03 -23.36 6.52
CA LEU A 191 10.75 -24.67 7.10
C LEU A 191 10.71 -24.65 8.63
N GLN A 192 11.51 -23.78 9.28
CA GLN A 192 11.52 -23.65 10.73
C GLN A 192 10.28 -22.88 11.24
N ILE A 193 9.94 -21.77 10.59
CA ILE A 193 8.78 -20.94 10.93
C ILE A 193 8.07 -20.59 9.62
N PRO A 194 6.86 -21.10 9.38
CA PRO A 194 6.10 -20.76 8.17
C PRO A 194 5.87 -19.25 8.05
N GLY A 195 5.96 -18.70 6.83
CA GLY A 195 5.79 -17.27 6.59
C GLY A 195 4.46 -16.71 7.05
N LYS A 196 3.39 -17.51 6.98
CA LYS A 196 2.06 -17.15 7.48
C LYS A 196 2.04 -16.73 8.97
N ASP A 197 2.96 -17.27 9.77
CA ASP A 197 3.02 -16.99 11.20
C ASP A 197 3.80 -15.69 11.49
N LEU A 198 4.43 -15.10 10.46
CA LEU A 198 5.24 -13.89 10.54
C LEU A 198 4.61 -12.68 9.81
N VAL A 199 3.53 -12.89 9.08
CA VAL A 199 2.76 -11.78 8.46
C VAL A 199 2.20 -10.89 9.57
N ASN A 200 2.39 -9.57 9.45
CA ASN A 200 2.00 -8.54 10.45
C ASN A 200 2.62 -8.77 11.85
N LYS A 201 3.89 -9.27 11.88
CA LYS A 201 4.69 -9.47 13.10
C LYS A 201 6.03 -8.72 13.07
N ASP A 202 6.11 -7.64 12.29
CA ASP A 202 7.28 -6.77 12.17
C ASP A 202 8.59 -7.53 11.81
N HIS A 203 8.44 -8.64 11.07
CA HIS A 203 9.60 -9.41 10.62
C HIS A 203 10.27 -8.71 9.43
N PRO A 204 11.63 -8.46 9.48
CA PRO A 204 12.30 -7.64 8.47
C PRO A 204 12.31 -8.22 7.05
N GLN A 205 12.01 -9.51 6.90
CA GLN A 205 11.96 -10.20 5.61
C GLN A 205 10.56 -10.72 5.23
N VAL A 206 9.53 -10.48 6.05
CA VAL A 206 8.13 -10.78 5.72
C VAL A 206 7.38 -9.47 5.67
N VAL A 207 7.33 -8.86 4.49
CA VAL A 207 7.06 -7.44 4.31
C VAL A 207 5.79 -7.23 3.50
N GLU A 208 4.93 -6.32 3.97
CA GLU A 208 3.82 -5.78 3.18
C GLU A 208 4.34 -5.00 1.96
N LEU A 209 3.83 -5.33 0.78
CA LEU A 209 4.16 -4.66 -0.48
C LEU A 209 3.05 -3.73 -0.95
N TRP A 210 1.79 -4.11 -0.77
CA TRP A 210 0.64 -3.39 -1.30
C TRP A 210 -0.57 -3.52 -0.38
N ASN A 211 -1.20 -2.41 -0.05
CA ASN A 211 -2.47 -2.37 0.65
C ASN A 211 -3.59 -1.95 -0.31
N LEU A 212 -4.66 -2.74 -0.37
CA LEU A 212 -5.87 -2.52 -1.16
C LEU A 212 -7.00 -2.15 -0.20
N VAL A 213 -7.41 -0.90 -0.19
CA VAL A 213 -8.45 -0.39 0.71
C VAL A 213 -9.78 -0.27 -0.03
N PHE A 214 -10.81 -0.84 0.55
CA PHE A 214 -12.18 -0.83 0.03
C PHE A 214 -13.02 0.15 0.83
N MET A 215 -13.05 1.40 0.36
CA MET A 215 -13.77 2.48 1.03
C MET A 215 -15.28 2.26 0.93
N GLU A 216 -15.87 1.81 2.02
CA GLU A 216 -17.31 1.51 2.14
C GLU A 216 -18.02 2.39 3.16
N TYR A 217 -17.26 3.01 4.08
CA TYR A 217 -17.80 3.74 5.21
C TYR A 217 -17.17 5.12 5.38
N ASN A 218 -17.87 5.97 6.13
CA ASN A 218 -17.35 7.18 6.74
C ASN A 218 -17.37 7.01 8.26
N ARG A 219 -16.25 7.27 8.93
CA ARG A 219 -16.17 7.37 10.39
C ARG A 219 -16.66 8.75 10.82
N ASN A 220 -17.74 8.80 11.58
CA ASN A 220 -18.32 10.02 12.13
C ASN A 220 -17.57 10.50 13.38
N SER A 221 -17.84 11.72 13.82
CA SER A 221 -17.21 12.31 15.01
C SER A 221 -17.57 11.62 16.33
N ASP A 222 -18.69 10.91 16.38
CA ASP A 222 -19.12 10.09 17.52
C ASP A 222 -18.54 8.67 17.51
N GLY A 223 -17.69 8.36 16.52
CA GLY A 223 -17.07 7.05 16.34
C GLY A 223 -17.91 6.04 15.55
N SER A 224 -19.17 6.36 15.22
CA SER A 224 -20.02 5.46 14.43
C SER A 224 -19.58 5.36 12.96
N LEU A 225 -19.91 4.23 12.31
CA LEU A 225 -19.71 4.03 10.88
C LEU A 225 -21.01 4.30 10.11
N ALA A 226 -20.94 5.18 9.13
CA ALA A 226 -22.02 5.40 8.17
C ALA A 226 -21.59 4.85 6.80
N PRO A 227 -22.43 4.07 6.08
CA PRO A 227 -22.08 3.59 4.74
C PRO A 227 -21.95 4.77 3.78
N LEU A 228 -20.95 4.72 2.92
CA LEU A 228 -20.81 5.65 1.78
C LEU A 228 -21.88 5.33 0.74
N LYS A 229 -22.33 6.35 0.02
CA LYS A 229 -23.29 6.20 -1.07
C LYS A 229 -22.71 5.39 -2.23
N ASN A 230 -21.44 5.65 -2.56
CA ASN A 230 -20.69 4.90 -3.55
C ASN A 230 -19.52 4.18 -2.87
N LYS A 231 -19.16 3.02 -3.39
CA LYS A 231 -17.98 2.28 -2.97
C LYS A 231 -16.79 2.72 -3.81
N HIS A 232 -15.63 2.88 -3.16
CA HIS A 232 -14.43 3.33 -3.81
C HIS A 232 -13.27 2.37 -3.54
N VAL A 233 -12.25 2.43 -4.40
CA VAL A 233 -10.98 1.74 -4.17
C VAL A 233 -9.89 2.77 -3.98
N ASP A 234 -9.11 2.59 -2.92
CA ASP A 234 -7.84 3.25 -2.68
C ASP A 234 -6.75 2.19 -2.55
N THR A 235 -5.64 2.34 -3.23
CA THR A 235 -4.52 1.42 -3.05
C THR A 235 -3.20 2.16 -2.84
N GLY A 236 -2.32 1.54 -2.06
CA GLY A 236 -0.99 2.07 -1.81
C GLY A 236 0.06 0.98 -1.78
N ALA A 237 0.99 1.00 -2.74
CA ALA A 237 2.12 0.10 -2.79
C ALA A 237 3.43 0.89 -2.59
N GLY A 238 4.28 0.41 -1.68
CA GLY A 238 5.58 1.04 -1.41
C GLY A 238 6.56 0.84 -2.56
N LEU A 239 6.90 1.91 -3.28
CA LEU A 239 7.86 1.82 -4.39
C LEU A 239 9.20 1.28 -3.93
N GLU A 240 9.70 1.76 -2.79
CA GLU A 240 10.98 1.36 -2.21
C GLU A 240 11.00 -0.13 -1.89
N ARG A 241 9.91 -0.65 -1.29
CA ARG A 241 9.73 -2.07 -0.96
C ARG A 241 9.69 -2.93 -2.22
N ILE A 242 8.88 -2.57 -3.21
CA ILE A 242 8.81 -3.27 -4.51
C ILE A 242 10.17 -3.24 -5.22
N THR A 243 10.87 -2.09 -5.19
CA THR A 243 12.19 -1.94 -5.81
C THR A 243 13.21 -2.87 -5.15
N SER A 244 13.20 -2.96 -3.82
CA SER A 244 14.07 -3.85 -3.06
C SER A 244 13.87 -5.31 -3.46
N VAL A 245 12.62 -5.76 -3.53
CA VAL A 245 12.26 -7.12 -3.97
C VAL A 245 12.73 -7.39 -5.41
N LEU A 246 12.42 -6.50 -6.35
CA LEU A 246 12.73 -6.70 -7.77
C LEU A 246 14.24 -6.57 -8.09
N GLN A 247 15.01 -5.93 -7.23
CA GLN A 247 16.46 -5.84 -7.32
C GLN A 247 17.19 -6.89 -6.46
N GLY A 248 16.46 -7.76 -5.75
CA GLY A 248 17.02 -8.78 -4.87
C GLY A 248 17.86 -8.17 -3.74
N LYS A 249 17.38 -7.07 -3.13
CA LYS A 249 18.04 -6.38 -2.03
C LYS A 249 17.34 -6.70 -0.71
N ASP A 250 18.15 -6.85 0.32
CA ASP A 250 17.72 -7.10 1.70
C ASP A 250 17.35 -5.82 2.47
N ASN A 251 17.52 -4.66 1.82
CA ASN A 251 17.31 -3.35 2.43
C ASN A 251 17.03 -2.31 1.33
N ASN A 252 16.07 -1.43 1.56
CA ASN A 252 15.68 -0.39 0.62
C ASN A 252 16.85 0.56 0.27
N TYR A 253 17.75 0.86 1.21
CA TYR A 253 18.91 1.72 0.99
C TYR A 253 19.95 1.15 0.02
N LYS A 254 19.92 -0.15 -0.28
CA LYS A 254 20.80 -0.79 -1.25
C LYS A 254 20.27 -0.77 -2.69
N THR A 255 19.08 -0.19 -2.90
CA THR A 255 18.44 -0.05 -4.21
C THR A 255 19.00 1.14 -4.99
N ASP A 256 18.67 1.21 -6.28
CA ASP A 256 19.04 2.34 -7.14
C ASP A 256 18.41 3.69 -6.69
N LEU A 257 17.37 3.65 -5.86
CA LEU A 257 16.76 4.85 -5.29
C LEU A 257 17.70 5.60 -4.35
N PHE A 258 18.53 4.90 -3.57
CA PHE A 258 19.38 5.48 -2.53
C PHE A 258 20.87 5.30 -2.76
N TYR A 259 21.28 4.30 -3.51
CA TYR A 259 22.68 3.92 -3.65
C TYR A 259 23.56 5.05 -4.17
N ILE A 260 23.06 5.87 -5.11
CA ILE A 260 23.78 7.03 -5.65
C ILE A 260 24.10 8.04 -4.54
N TYR A 261 23.15 8.30 -3.66
CA TYR A 261 23.35 9.26 -2.54
C TYR A 261 24.34 8.73 -1.51
N LEU A 262 24.38 7.43 -1.30
CA LEU A 262 25.33 6.79 -0.37
C LEU A 262 26.76 6.70 -0.93
N LEU A 263 26.91 6.76 -2.25
CA LEU A 263 28.24 6.80 -2.90
C LEU A 263 28.87 8.19 -2.84
N CYS A 264 28.12 9.27 -2.89
CA CYS A 264 28.64 10.64 -2.87
C CYS A 264 29.60 10.91 -1.70
N PRO A 265 29.27 10.62 -0.44
CA PRO A 265 30.19 10.82 0.69
C PRO A 265 31.49 9.99 0.57
N ARG A 266 31.40 8.78 0.04
CA ARG A 266 32.57 7.90 -0.18
C ARG A 266 33.50 8.43 -1.27
N ILE A 267 32.97 9.11 -2.28
CA ILE A 267 33.77 9.77 -3.32
C ILE A 267 34.49 10.98 -2.74
N TYR A 268 33.80 11.82 -1.97
CA TYR A 268 34.42 12.98 -1.28
C TYR A 268 35.51 12.57 -0.30
N LEU A 269 35.28 11.53 0.51
CA LEU A 269 36.27 11.00 1.47
C LEU A 269 37.50 10.39 0.76
N ARG A 270 37.35 9.83 -0.46
CA ARG A 270 38.49 9.31 -1.24
C ARG A 270 39.27 10.39 -1.98
N LEU A 271 38.63 11.52 -2.26
CA LEU A 271 39.28 12.64 -2.95
C LEU A 271 39.95 13.62 -1.97
N GLY A 272 39.90 13.38 -0.64
CA GLY A 272 40.58 14.20 0.37
C GLY A 272 40.08 15.65 0.46
N MET A 273 38.84 15.89 0.06
CA MET A 273 38.14 17.17 0.18
C MET A 273 37.26 17.22 1.42
#